data_e471465aaf747e39ccb357289ebd3e49
#
_entry.id   e471465aaf747e39ccb357289ebd3e49
#
_cell.length_a   1.000
_cell.length_b   1.000
_cell.length_c   1.000
_cell.angle_alpha   90.00
_cell.angle_beta   90.00
_cell.angle_gamma   90.00
#
_symmetry.space_group_name_H-M   'P 1'
#
loop_
_entity.id
_entity.type
_entity.pdbx_description
1 polymer ?
#
loop_
_entity_poly.entity_id
_entity_poly.type
_entity_poly.pdbx_seq_one_letter_code
_entity_poly.pdbx_strand_id
1 'polypeptide(L)'
;MLAPHISVVNLGCRVNRVESDRITADLMRLGFAIVEPQDADLIVINTCAVTGEAEAKTRKAVRHALAYPNEPFVLVTGCVVNLHPEELLELSDRVIAEPSKIDVAERVCEVLGVESDSVPACSDGEVVDALGRSRLGVKIQDGCNHRCTYCIVWKARGPERSVPVESVLEQVREAQEAGVPEVVLTGVNLGAYDGKSATDEHVEIDELLEAIMERTSIPHVRISSVEPMDISERLLKVMARYPQRIAPFLHLPVQSGCTATLHRMGRPYSAEAFEDTVRMIRANLPQASLSCDVIVGFPGETDEEFEESLALCRRVGFSRIHVFRYSKRPGTLAADMPDQVPPEVMAERSRRMRAAAQELAIADARRRVGTVERAVLEYGDNLTLGSFHHARLDDTCGLTAPCLLDVAIIGVDDSGLVHARREVHGSLED
;
A
#
# COMPACT_ATOMS: atom_id res chain seq x y z
N MET A 1 13.12 -0.79 36.48
CA MET A 1 11.71 -0.45 36.19
C MET A 1 11.24 -1.38 35.10
N LEU A 2 9.96 -1.78 35.07
CA LEU A 2 9.41 -2.50 33.94
C LEU A 2 9.40 -1.55 32.71
N ALA A 3 9.71 -2.06 31.52
CA ALA A 3 9.66 -1.26 30.32
C ALA A 3 8.22 -0.75 30.11
N PRO A 4 8.02 0.53 29.76
CA PRO A 4 6.68 1.05 29.47
C PRO A 4 6.04 0.30 28.30
N HIS A 5 4.75 0.14 28.34
CA HIS A 5 3.94 -0.56 27.35
C HIS A 5 3.42 0.40 26.31
N ILE A 6 3.69 0.12 25.04
CA ILE A 6 3.25 0.96 23.91
C ILE A 6 2.33 0.16 22.99
N SER A 7 1.31 0.81 22.47
CA SER A 7 0.53 0.26 21.36
C SER A 7 0.63 1.15 20.13
N VAL A 8 0.68 0.54 18.94
CA VAL A 8 0.72 1.27 17.67
C VAL A 8 -0.49 0.92 16.82
N VAL A 9 -1.37 1.89 16.62
CA VAL A 9 -2.61 1.75 15.86
C VAL A 9 -2.46 2.39 14.48
N ASN A 10 -2.59 1.58 13.43
CA ASN A 10 -2.54 2.05 12.05
C ASN A 10 -3.94 2.33 11.50
N LEU A 11 -4.17 3.56 11.04
CA LEU A 11 -5.39 3.96 10.35
C LEU A 11 -5.04 4.43 8.94
N GLY A 12 -5.38 3.64 7.92
CA GLY A 12 -5.29 4.13 6.56
C GLY A 12 -4.63 3.23 5.52
N CYS A 13 -3.84 3.85 4.63
CA CYS A 13 -3.32 3.24 3.42
C CYS A 13 -2.08 2.35 3.68
N ARG A 14 -1.58 1.73 2.61
CA ARG A 14 -0.37 0.89 2.65
C ARG A 14 0.86 1.67 3.13
N VAL A 15 1.02 2.92 2.69
CA VAL A 15 2.14 3.78 3.14
C VAL A 15 2.08 3.97 4.66
N ASN A 16 0.90 4.28 5.21
CA ASN A 16 0.73 4.39 6.67
C ASN A 16 1.07 3.08 7.39
N ARG A 17 0.75 1.92 6.79
CA ARG A 17 1.09 0.62 7.37
C ARG A 17 2.61 0.46 7.50
N VAL A 18 3.36 0.73 6.44
CA VAL A 18 4.84 0.65 6.45
C VAL A 18 5.44 1.64 7.46
N GLU A 19 4.87 2.83 7.55
CA GLU A 19 5.31 3.82 8.55
C GLU A 19 5.00 3.38 9.99
N SER A 20 3.85 2.74 10.22
CA SER A 20 3.51 2.17 11.54
C SER A 20 4.42 0.99 11.90
N ASP A 21 4.73 0.12 10.93
CA ASP A 21 5.66 -0.99 11.13
C ASP A 21 7.05 -0.46 11.49
N ARG A 22 7.53 0.62 10.85
CA ARG A 22 8.78 1.30 11.20
C ARG A 22 8.75 1.91 12.61
N ILE A 23 7.69 2.66 12.94
CA ILE A 23 7.52 3.22 14.30
C ILE A 23 7.56 2.10 15.34
N THR A 24 6.88 0.99 15.09
CA THR A 24 6.90 -0.18 15.98
C THR A 24 8.33 -0.72 16.13
N ALA A 25 9.06 -0.87 15.02
CA ALA A 25 10.44 -1.33 15.01
C ALA A 25 11.35 -0.40 15.82
N ASP A 26 11.25 0.91 15.61
CA ASP A 26 12.07 1.90 16.31
C ASP A 26 11.78 1.90 17.84
N LEU A 27 10.51 1.77 18.25
CA LEU A 27 10.12 1.61 19.65
C LEU A 27 10.67 0.32 20.27
N MET A 28 10.63 -0.80 19.54
CA MET A 28 11.19 -2.07 20.02
C MET A 28 12.72 -2.00 20.18
N ARG A 29 13.42 -1.35 19.23
CA ARG A 29 14.87 -1.11 19.35
C ARG A 29 15.23 -0.25 20.57
N LEU A 30 14.35 0.65 20.98
CA LEU A 30 14.47 1.41 22.24
C LEU A 30 14.02 0.62 23.48
N GLY A 31 13.64 -0.65 23.32
CA GLY A 31 13.31 -1.57 24.40
C GLY A 31 11.87 -1.46 24.93
N PHE A 32 10.98 -0.75 24.26
CA PHE A 32 9.57 -0.71 24.64
C PHE A 32 8.86 -2.03 24.34
N ALA A 33 7.98 -2.46 25.25
CA ALA A 33 7.11 -3.60 25.02
C ALA A 33 5.89 -3.17 24.19
N ILE A 34 5.66 -3.86 23.06
CA ILE A 34 4.49 -3.62 22.22
C ILE A 34 3.34 -4.50 22.71
N VAL A 35 2.22 -3.86 23.05
CA VAL A 35 1.06 -4.51 23.67
C VAL A 35 -0.25 -4.10 22.99
N GLU A 36 -1.35 -4.75 23.37
CA GLU A 36 -2.68 -4.34 22.92
C GLU A 36 -3.08 -2.97 23.52
N PRO A 37 -3.92 -2.17 22.83
CA PRO A 37 -4.22 -0.80 23.27
C PRO A 37 -4.74 -0.64 24.71
N GLN A 38 -5.49 -1.62 25.21
CA GLN A 38 -6.04 -1.57 26.58
C GLN A 38 -5.00 -1.77 27.69
N ASP A 39 -3.80 -2.26 27.35
CA ASP A 39 -2.72 -2.56 28.26
C ASP A 39 -1.55 -1.56 28.14
N ALA A 40 -1.69 -0.56 27.26
CA ALA A 40 -0.64 0.39 26.93
C ALA A 40 -0.62 1.61 27.87
N ASP A 41 0.58 2.08 28.24
CA ASP A 41 0.79 3.36 28.92
C ASP A 41 0.69 4.54 27.93
N LEU A 42 1.06 4.29 26.65
CA LEU A 42 0.92 5.25 25.58
C LEU A 42 0.49 4.54 24.29
N ILE A 43 -0.48 5.15 23.57
CA ILE A 43 -0.98 4.65 22.30
C ILE A 43 -0.57 5.60 21.18
N VAL A 44 0.23 5.11 20.22
CA VAL A 44 0.54 5.83 18.99
C VAL A 44 -0.55 5.56 17.95
N ILE A 45 -1.17 6.60 17.39
CA ILE A 45 -2.18 6.47 16.33
C ILE A 45 -1.65 7.13 15.05
N ASN A 46 -1.31 6.32 14.05
CA ASN A 46 -0.91 6.81 12.72
C ASN A 46 -2.15 7.05 11.84
N THR A 47 -2.42 8.32 11.54
CA THR A 47 -3.70 8.81 11.00
C THR A 47 -3.69 8.94 9.47
N CYS A 48 -4.89 8.87 8.86
CA CYS A 48 -5.11 9.03 7.43
C CYS A 48 -6.19 10.10 7.17
N ALA A 49 -5.95 10.95 6.14
CA ALA A 49 -6.84 12.03 5.73
C ALA A 49 -7.34 11.90 4.27
N VAL A 50 -7.11 10.74 3.62
CA VAL A 50 -7.48 10.56 2.20
C VAL A 50 -8.99 10.70 1.96
N THR A 51 -9.82 10.25 2.90
CA THR A 51 -11.28 10.38 2.83
C THR A 51 -11.83 10.96 4.12
N GLY A 52 -13.02 11.59 4.08
CA GLY A 52 -13.73 12.05 5.29
C GLY A 52 -14.06 10.92 6.27
N GLU A 53 -14.28 9.70 5.74
CA GLU A 53 -14.47 8.51 6.58
C GLU A 53 -13.18 8.16 7.36
N ALA A 54 -12.00 8.32 6.74
CA ALA A 54 -10.73 8.07 7.42
C ALA A 54 -10.50 9.05 8.57
N GLU A 55 -10.85 10.33 8.40
CA GLU A 55 -10.80 11.30 9.50
C GLU A 55 -11.82 11.00 10.61
N ALA A 56 -13.04 10.61 10.25
CA ALA A 56 -14.04 10.19 11.24
C ALA A 56 -13.57 8.97 12.05
N LYS A 57 -12.91 8.00 11.39
CA LYS A 57 -12.27 6.85 12.05
C LYS A 57 -11.13 7.30 12.98
N THR A 58 -10.33 8.27 12.58
CA THR A 58 -9.27 8.85 13.42
C THR A 58 -9.85 9.43 14.70
N ARG A 59 -10.83 10.34 14.61
CA ARG A 59 -11.46 10.92 15.80
C ARG A 59 -12.09 9.88 16.72
N LYS A 60 -12.71 8.84 16.11
CA LYS A 60 -13.28 7.72 16.90
C LYS A 60 -12.20 6.92 17.61
N ALA A 61 -11.09 6.63 16.95
CA ALA A 61 -9.97 5.87 17.54
C ALA A 61 -9.33 6.64 18.69
N VAL A 62 -9.10 7.95 18.55
CA VAL A 62 -8.57 8.80 19.63
C VAL A 62 -9.51 8.80 20.85
N ARG A 63 -10.82 9.02 20.65
CA ARG A 63 -11.79 8.97 21.74
C ARG A 63 -11.85 7.60 22.42
N HIS A 64 -11.71 6.52 21.64
CA HIS A 64 -11.69 5.16 22.18
C HIS A 64 -10.43 4.92 23.03
N ALA A 65 -9.28 5.35 22.55
CA ALA A 65 -8.02 5.27 23.28
C ALA A 65 -8.05 6.04 24.61
N LEU A 66 -8.64 7.24 24.60
CA LEU A 66 -8.80 8.05 25.82
C LEU A 66 -9.76 7.44 26.86
N ALA A 67 -10.62 6.54 26.44
CA ALA A 67 -11.63 5.91 27.31
C ALA A 67 -11.14 4.65 28.03
N TYR A 68 -9.90 4.19 27.78
CA TYR A 68 -9.33 3.05 28.50
C TYR A 68 -9.10 3.37 29.99
N PRO A 69 -9.37 2.40 30.90
CA PRO A 69 -9.31 2.62 32.36
C PRO A 69 -7.91 2.96 32.89
N ASN A 70 -6.86 2.56 32.18
CA ASN A 70 -5.45 2.87 32.50
C ASN A 70 -5.03 4.30 32.09
N GLU A 71 -5.97 5.08 31.52
CA GLU A 71 -5.77 6.49 31.13
C GLU A 71 -4.49 6.75 30.30
N PRO A 72 -4.24 6.02 29.19
CA PRO A 72 -3.01 6.15 28.44
C PRO A 72 -2.84 7.56 27.85
N PHE A 73 -1.59 7.95 27.59
CA PHE A 73 -1.31 9.03 26.67
C PHE A 73 -1.65 8.60 25.24
N VAL A 74 -2.07 9.54 24.39
CA VAL A 74 -2.41 9.27 22.99
C VAL A 74 -1.56 10.16 22.09
N LEU A 75 -0.53 9.60 21.50
CA LEU A 75 0.30 10.29 20.52
C LEU A 75 -0.29 10.08 19.13
N VAL A 76 -0.72 11.16 18.49
CA VAL A 76 -1.27 11.12 17.14
C VAL A 76 -0.24 11.63 16.13
N THR A 77 -0.09 10.93 15.01
CA THR A 77 0.79 11.30 13.90
C THR A 77 0.11 11.07 12.55
N GLY A 78 0.70 11.52 11.47
CA GLY A 78 0.23 11.24 10.11
C GLY A 78 -0.60 12.35 9.49
N CYS A 79 -1.36 11.98 8.44
CA CYS A 79 -1.98 12.95 7.53
C CYS A 79 -2.98 13.92 8.20
N VAL A 80 -3.75 13.46 9.19
CA VAL A 80 -4.71 14.34 9.89
C VAL A 80 -3.96 15.36 10.74
N VAL A 81 -2.90 14.94 11.43
CA VAL A 81 -2.07 15.84 12.25
C VAL A 81 -1.44 16.95 11.41
N ASN A 82 -0.98 16.62 10.20
CA ASN A 82 -0.38 17.59 9.29
C ASN A 82 -1.39 18.59 8.69
N LEU A 83 -2.70 18.29 8.76
CA LEU A 83 -3.75 19.14 8.22
C LEU A 83 -4.52 19.90 9.30
N HIS A 84 -4.90 19.24 10.39
CA HIS A 84 -5.83 19.73 11.40
C HIS A 84 -5.48 19.18 12.80
N PRO A 85 -4.27 19.47 13.35
CA PRO A 85 -3.88 18.96 14.67
C PRO A 85 -4.78 19.47 15.79
N GLU A 86 -5.31 20.69 15.67
CA GLU A 86 -6.13 21.37 16.69
C GLU A 86 -7.36 20.55 17.08
N GLU A 87 -8.06 19.98 16.09
CA GLU A 87 -9.27 19.18 16.30
C GLU A 87 -9.02 17.94 17.19
N LEU A 88 -7.79 17.43 17.19
CA LEU A 88 -7.42 16.27 18.01
C LEU A 88 -6.91 16.69 19.38
N LEU A 89 -6.14 17.78 19.47
CA LEU A 89 -5.60 18.31 20.71
C LEU A 89 -6.70 18.82 21.65
N GLU A 90 -7.80 19.34 21.12
CA GLU A 90 -8.98 19.77 21.90
C GLU A 90 -9.72 18.62 22.60
N LEU A 91 -9.45 17.35 22.24
CA LEU A 91 -10.14 16.21 22.84
C LEU A 91 -9.71 15.91 24.28
N SER A 92 -8.44 16.16 24.63
CA SER A 92 -7.89 15.93 25.98
C SER A 92 -6.46 16.42 26.10
N ASP A 93 -6.01 16.83 27.29
CA ASP A 93 -4.60 17.15 27.61
C ASP A 93 -3.66 15.94 27.47
N ARG A 94 -4.22 14.72 27.40
CA ARG A 94 -3.46 13.48 27.15
C ARG A 94 -3.21 13.21 25.67
N VAL A 95 -3.73 14.03 24.75
CA VAL A 95 -3.47 13.91 23.32
C VAL A 95 -2.26 14.77 22.94
N ILE A 96 -1.32 14.16 22.26
CA ILE A 96 -0.07 14.79 21.82
C ILE A 96 0.02 14.63 20.30
N ALA A 97 0.26 15.72 19.57
CA ALA A 97 0.44 15.69 18.14
C ALA A 97 1.94 15.65 17.77
N GLU A 98 2.32 14.70 16.92
CA GLU A 98 3.66 14.60 16.35
C GLU A 98 3.58 14.58 14.82
N PRO A 99 3.85 15.70 14.13
CA PRO A 99 3.81 15.78 12.68
C PRO A 99 4.89 14.93 11.99
N SER A 100 6.06 14.79 12.61
CA SER A 100 7.18 14.05 12.09
C SER A 100 7.10 12.57 12.49
N LYS A 101 6.93 11.68 11.53
CA LYS A 101 6.89 10.24 11.80
C LYS A 101 8.24 9.64 12.16
N ILE A 102 9.33 10.34 11.86
CA ILE A 102 10.69 9.94 12.20
C ILE A 102 10.92 10.17 13.70
N ASP A 103 10.35 11.23 14.25
CA ASP A 103 10.59 11.67 15.62
C ASP A 103 9.62 11.04 16.63
N VAL A 104 8.69 10.19 16.17
CA VAL A 104 7.67 9.55 17.04
C VAL A 104 8.32 8.78 18.19
N ALA A 105 9.36 7.99 17.93
CA ALA A 105 10.00 7.19 18.97
C ALA A 105 10.69 8.06 20.03
N GLU A 106 11.39 9.12 19.61
CA GLU A 106 11.97 10.11 20.52
C GLU A 106 10.88 10.83 21.33
N ARG A 107 9.79 11.22 20.67
CA ARG A 107 8.66 11.87 21.33
C ARG A 107 7.99 10.98 22.38
N VAL A 108 7.91 9.68 22.14
CA VAL A 108 7.43 8.69 23.13
C VAL A 108 8.36 8.67 24.36
N CYS A 109 9.68 8.65 24.16
CA CYS A 109 10.64 8.72 25.25
C CYS A 109 10.44 9.98 26.10
N GLU A 110 10.30 11.15 25.48
CA GLU A 110 10.05 12.41 26.18
C GLU A 110 8.76 12.38 27.00
N VAL A 111 7.66 11.90 26.43
CA VAL A 111 6.33 11.86 27.10
C VAL A 111 6.35 10.94 28.30
N LEU A 112 7.05 9.82 28.23
CA LEU A 112 7.13 8.82 29.30
C LEU A 112 8.31 9.07 30.26
N GLY A 113 9.17 10.05 29.99
CA GLY A 113 10.35 10.36 30.82
C GLY A 113 11.38 9.22 30.85
N VAL A 114 11.55 8.50 29.72
CA VAL A 114 12.48 7.36 29.59
C VAL A 114 13.72 7.81 28.83
N GLU A 115 14.90 7.55 29.37
CA GLU A 115 16.17 7.76 28.66
C GLU A 115 16.41 6.57 27.70
N SER A 116 16.76 6.86 26.44
CA SER A 116 16.91 5.87 25.36
C SER A 116 17.95 4.77 25.63
N ASP A 117 18.93 5.04 26.51
CA ASP A 117 20.02 4.11 26.81
C ASP A 117 19.70 3.12 27.94
N SER A 118 18.50 3.15 28.51
CA SER A 118 18.15 2.45 29.75
C SER A 118 17.58 1.05 29.59
N VAL A 119 17.31 0.58 28.34
CA VAL A 119 16.65 -0.71 28.07
C VAL A 119 17.43 -1.51 27.04
N PRO A 120 17.53 -2.87 27.13
CA PRO A 120 18.17 -3.69 26.12
C PRO A 120 17.45 -3.59 24.76
N ALA A 121 18.18 -3.19 23.73
CA ALA A 121 17.64 -3.10 22.35
C ALA A 121 17.33 -4.49 21.78
N CYS A 122 16.22 -4.61 21.05
CA CYS A 122 15.92 -5.79 20.25
C CYS A 122 16.81 -5.85 18.99
N SER A 123 17.17 -7.05 18.55
CA SER A 123 17.82 -7.26 17.27
C SER A 123 16.84 -7.06 16.09
N ASP A 124 17.35 -6.75 14.89
CA ASP A 124 16.52 -6.55 13.71
C ASP A 124 15.70 -7.80 13.33
N GLY A 125 16.26 -9.00 13.53
CA GLY A 125 15.53 -10.26 13.33
C GLY A 125 14.33 -10.41 14.27
N GLU A 126 14.49 -10.11 15.56
CA GLU A 126 13.41 -10.12 16.55
C GLU A 126 12.31 -9.11 16.22
N VAL A 127 12.69 -7.94 15.69
CA VAL A 127 11.74 -6.91 15.24
C VAL A 127 10.91 -7.42 14.07
N VAL A 128 11.52 -8.03 13.05
CA VAL A 128 10.81 -8.56 11.86
C VAL A 128 9.86 -9.68 12.28
N ASP A 129 10.29 -10.58 13.15
CA ASP A 129 9.46 -11.67 13.68
C ASP A 129 8.26 -11.12 14.47
N ALA A 130 8.48 -10.12 15.31
CA ALA A 130 7.43 -9.51 16.13
C ALA A 130 6.40 -8.74 15.28
N LEU A 131 6.82 -8.14 14.16
CA LEU A 131 5.90 -7.53 13.21
C LEU A 131 4.98 -8.56 12.54
N GLY A 132 5.36 -9.84 12.48
CA GLY A 132 4.56 -10.94 11.95
C GLY A 132 4.16 -10.73 10.48
N ARG A 133 5.01 -10.06 9.69
CA ARG A 133 4.73 -9.75 8.29
C ARG A 133 5.24 -10.84 7.37
N SER A 134 4.33 -11.49 6.66
CA SER A 134 4.68 -12.39 5.55
C SER A 134 5.23 -11.65 4.33
N ARG A 135 4.95 -10.35 4.21
CA ARG A 135 5.45 -9.45 3.16
C ARG A 135 5.80 -8.10 3.78
N LEU A 136 7.07 -7.71 3.70
CA LEU A 136 7.55 -6.48 4.32
C LEU A 136 7.45 -5.29 3.35
N GLY A 137 6.89 -4.18 3.81
CA GLY A 137 6.86 -2.93 3.04
C GLY A 137 8.18 -2.17 3.17
N VAL A 138 8.77 -1.77 2.05
CA VAL A 138 9.91 -0.85 2.01
C VAL A 138 9.44 0.46 1.39
N LYS A 139 9.41 1.53 2.18
CA LYS A 139 8.99 2.85 1.72
C LYS A 139 10.15 3.52 1.01
N ILE A 140 10.01 3.72 -0.31
CA ILE A 140 11.06 4.32 -1.15
C ILE A 140 10.75 5.78 -1.55
N GLN A 141 9.48 6.22 -1.45
CA GLN A 141 9.04 7.55 -1.91
C GLN A 141 7.93 8.08 -1.00
N ASP A 142 7.86 9.40 -0.81
CA ASP A 142 6.81 10.10 -0.07
C ASP A 142 6.49 11.45 -0.71
N GLY A 143 5.30 11.99 -0.39
CA GLY A 143 4.82 13.24 -0.96
C GLY A 143 4.39 13.11 -2.42
N CYS A 144 3.83 14.19 -2.98
CA CYS A 144 3.37 14.21 -4.36
C CYS A 144 3.29 15.64 -4.90
N ASN A 145 3.85 15.87 -6.09
CA ASN A 145 3.81 17.17 -6.76
C ASN A 145 2.56 17.35 -7.64
N HIS A 146 1.80 16.30 -7.88
CA HIS A 146 0.54 16.38 -8.61
C HIS A 146 -0.51 17.17 -7.82
N ARG A 147 -1.27 17.98 -8.55
CA ARG A 147 -2.34 18.84 -8.01
C ARG A 147 -3.72 18.34 -8.44
N CYS A 148 -3.94 17.02 -8.37
CA CYS A 148 -5.25 16.45 -8.68
C CYS A 148 -6.33 17.17 -7.86
N THR A 149 -7.41 17.58 -8.51
CA THR A 149 -8.41 18.49 -7.93
C THR A 149 -9.14 17.96 -6.71
N TYR A 150 -9.19 16.65 -6.55
CA TYR A 150 -9.84 15.94 -5.41
C TYR A 150 -8.87 15.57 -4.29
N CYS A 151 -7.56 15.67 -4.52
CA CYS A 151 -6.56 15.05 -3.65
C CYS A 151 -6.05 16.03 -2.60
N ILE A 152 -6.00 15.58 -1.35
CA ILE A 152 -5.45 16.34 -0.22
C ILE A 152 -4.03 15.87 0.16
N VAL A 153 -3.55 14.78 -0.45
CA VAL A 153 -2.29 14.11 -0.05
C VAL A 153 -1.09 15.04 -0.20
N TRP A 154 -1.03 15.85 -1.26
CA TRP A 154 0.04 16.80 -1.48
C TRP A 154 0.17 17.86 -0.38
N LYS A 155 -0.97 18.25 0.28
CA LYS A 155 -0.94 19.11 1.46
C LYS A 155 -0.50 18.35 2.70
N ALA A 156 -1.03 17.15 2.88
CA ALA A 156 -0.79 16.34 4.07
C ALA A 156 0.63 15.78 4.16
N ARG A 157 1.27 15.49 3.02
CA ARG A 157 2.60 14.85 2.94
C ARG A 157 3.68 15.75 2.35
N GLY A 158 3.30 16.90 1.77
CA GLY A 158 4.23 17.84 1.15
C GLY A 158 4.76 17.38 -0.21
N PRO A 159 5.86 18.00 -0.69
CA PRO A 159 6.46 17.70 -1.99
C PRO A 159 7.04 16.30 -2.05
N GLU A 160 7.24 15.82 -3.28
CA GLU A 160 7.91 14.55 -3.56
C GLU A 160 9.31 14.50 -2.96
N ARG A 161 9.63 13.37 -2.36
CA ARG A 161 10.97 13.02 -1.84
C ARG A 161 11.18 11.54 -1.95
N SER A 162 12.38 11.18 -2.38
CA SER A 162 12.79 9.80 -2.57
C SER A 162 13.85 9.39 -1.54
N VAL A 163 13.81 8.14 -1.13
CA VAL A 163 14.82 7.56 -0.26
C VAL A 163 16.06 7.26 -1.09
N PRO A 164 17.29 7.57 -0.61
CA PRO A 164 18.51 7.24 -1.33
C PRO A 164 18.63 5.75 -1.65
N VAL A 165 19.23 5.41 -2.80
CA VAL A 165 19.34 4.04 -3.30
C VAL A 165 19.98 3.10 -2.27
N GLU A 166 21.10 3.51 -1.66
CA GLU A 166 21.80 2.68 -0.67
C GLU A 166 20.95 2.38 0.55
N SER A 167 20.17 3.35 1.03
CA SER A 167 19.25 3.14 2.15
C SER A 167 18.10 2.20 1.81
N VAL A 168 17.63 2.19 0.55
CA VAL A 168 16.64 1.21 0.09
C VAL A 168 17.25 -0.19 0.03
N LEU A 169 18.46 -0.30 -0.53
CA LEU A 169 19.17 -1.59 -0.62
C LEU A 169 19.50 -2.18 0.75
N GLU A 170 19.84 -1.33 1.73
CA GLU A 170 20.06 -1.74 3.11
C GLU A 170 18.79 -2.34 3.72
N GLN A 171 17.65 -1.66 3.66
CA GLN A 171 16.37 -2.18 4.12
C GLN A 171 15.96 -3.49 3.43
N VAL A 172 16.25 -3.64 2.14
CA VAL A 172 15.98 -4.88 1.40
C VAL A 172 16.89 -6.01 1.85
N ARG A 173 18.18 -5.74 2.16
CA ARG A 173 19.11 -6.74 2.72
C ARG A 173 18.70 -7.17 4.12
N GLU A 174 18.32 -6.23 4.99
CA GLU A 174 17.78 -6.54 6.32
C GLU A 174 16.57 -7.49 6.22
N ALA A 175 15.63 -7.19 5.32
CA ALA A 175 14.48 -8.08 5.07
C ALA A 175 14.90 -9.47 4.56
N GLN A 176 15.91 -9.52 3.67
CA GLN A 176 16.48 -10.77 3.17
C GLN A 176 17.15 -11.59 4.29
N GLU A 177 17.95 -10.97 5.12
CA GLU A 177 18.65 -11.61 6.25
C GLU A 177 17.67 -12.14 7.29
N ALA A 178 16.54 -11.44 7.50
CA ALA A 178 15.45 -11.89 8.33
C ALA A 178 14.56 -12.97 7.67
N GLY A 179 14.91 -13.43 6.45
CA GLY A 179 14.18 -14.51 5.77
C GLY A 179 12.81 -14.11 5.19
N VAL A 180 12.54 -12.81 5.02
CA VAL A 180 11.28 -12.33 4.46
C VAL A 180 11.12 -12.81 3.01
N PRO A 181 10.02 -13.50 2.65
CA PRO A 181 9.85 -14.05 1.30
C PRO A 181 9.56 -13.00 0.22
N GLU A 182 8.93 -11.88 0.54
CA GLU A 182 8.61 -10.80 -0.41
C GLU A 182 8.76 -9.42 0.23
N VAL A 183 9.44 -8.50 -0.45
CA VAL A 183 9.36 -7.06 -0.14
C VAL A 183 8.40 -6.35 -1.10
N VAL A 184 7.68 -5.35 -0.56
CA VAL A 184 6.75 -4.53 -1.32
C VAL A 184 7.25 -3.09 -1.35
N LEU A 185 7.77 -2.64 -2.49
CA LEU A 185 8.18 -1.25 -2.67
C LEU A 185 6.94 -0.36 -2.58
N THR A 186 6.98 0.62 -1.68
CA THR A 186 5.81 1.41 -1.31
C THR A 186 6.13 2.90 -1.34
N GLY A 187 5.19 3.70 -1.84
CA GLY A 187 5.26 5.16 -1.89
C GLY A 187 3.90 5.76 -2.19
N VAL A 188 3.85 7.09 -2.26
CA VAL A 188 2.66 7.84 -2.68
C VAL A 188 2.51 7.79 -4.20
N ASN A 189 3.61 8.00 -4.92
CA ASN A 189 3.74 7.81 -6.37
C ASN A 189 5.12 7.19 -6.65
N LEU A 190 5.19 5.89 -6.89
CA LEU A 190 6.46 5.22 -7.13
C LEU A 190 7.12 5.61 -8.44
N GLY A 191 6.31 6.00 -9.44
CA GLY A 191 6.84 6.44 -10.73
C GLY A 191 7.62 7.75 -10.64
N ALA A 192 7.35 8.57 -9.62
CA ALA A 192 8.10 9.79 -9.32
C ALA A 192 9.33 9.53 -8.42
N TYR A 193 9.78 8.28 -8.29
CA TYR A 193 11.02 7.99 -7.58
C TYR A 193 12.20 8.61 -8.34
N ASP A 194 12.96 9.45 -7.64
CA ASP A 194 14.15 10.14 -8.09
C ASP A 194 15.17 10.12 -6.94
N GLY A 195 15.66 8.91 -6.66
CA GLY A 195 16.62 8.68 -5.58
C GLY A 195 18.03 9.12 -5.95
N LYS A 196 18.88 9.26 -4.93
CA LYS A 196 20.31 9.55 -5.14
C LYS A 196 21.14 8.27 -4.98
N SER A 197 22.06 8.05 -5.93
CA SER A 197 23.09 7.03 -5.80
C SER A 197 24.19 7.47 -4.82
N ALA A 198 25.13 6.58 -4.53
CA ALA A 198 26.32 6.90 -3.72
C ALA A 198 27.21 7.99 -4.37
N THR A 199 27.09 8.19 -5.70
CA THR A 199 27.81 9.23 -6.46
C THR A 199 26.96 10.50 -6.68
N ASP A 200 25.83 10.64 -5.97
CA ASP A 200 24.86 11.74 -6.10
C ASP A 200 24.16 11.84 -7.46
N GLU A 201 24.21 10.77 -8.26
CA GLU A 201 23.49 10.68 -9.52
C GLU A 201 22.01 10.36 -9.27
N HIS A 202 21.14 10.90 -10.11
CA HIS A 202 19.71 10.60 -10.08
C HIS A 202 19.44 9.18 -10.58
N VAL A 203 18.57 8.47 -9.88
CA VAL A 203 18.21 7.08 -10.16
C VAL A 203 16.69 6.97 -10.18
N GLU A 204 16.15 6.54 -11.31
CA GLU A 204 14.70 6.32 -11.48
C GLU A 204 14.27 4.94 -10.95
N ILE A 205 12.96 4.70 -10.91
CA ILE A 205 12.36 3.48 -10.32
C ILE A 205 12.83 2.19 -11.04
N ASP A 206 13.05 2.22 -12.34
CA ASP A 206 13.50 1.08 -13.10
C ASP A 206 14.98 0.75 -12.80
N GLU A 207 15.83 1.75 -12.63
CA GLU A 207 17.23 1.60 -12.22
C GLU A 207 17.34 1.11 -10.77
N LEU A 208 16.49 1.63 -9.86
CA LEU A 208 16.40 1.13 -8.49
C LEU A 208 16.00 -0.35 -8.48
N LEU A 209 14.98 -0.72 -9.27
CA LEU A 209 14.52 -2.10 -9.35
C LEU A 209 15.61 -3.04 -9.88
N GLU A 210 16.35 -2.60 -10.91
CA GLU A 210 17.51 -3.33 -11.44
C GLU A 210 18.62 -3.47 -10.39
N ALA A 211 18.93 -2.39 -9.65
CA ALA A 211 19.92 -2.41 -8.57
C ALA A 211 19.52 -3.38 -7.44
N ILE A 212 18.24 -3.44 -7.06
CA ILE A 212 17.73 -4.42 -6.09
C ILE A 212 17.97 -5.85 -6.61
N MET A 213 17.66 -6.12 -7.88
CA MET A 213 17.84 -7.44 -8.46
C MET A 213 19.32 -7.87 -8.54
N GLU A 214 20.22 -6.94 -8.83
CA GLU A 214 21.64 -7.22 -9.01
C GLU A 214 22.45 -7.24 -7.70
N ARG A 215 22.04 -6.42 -6.71
CA ARG A 215 22.81 -6.17 -5.49
C ARG A 215 22.23 -6.82 -4.24
N THR A 216 21.12 -7.55 -4.37
CA THR A 216 20.49 -8.33 -3.28
C THR A 216 20.08 -9.71 -3.79
N SER A 217 19.81 -10.62 -2.86
CA SER A 217 19.25 -11.94 -3.16
C SER A 217 17.82 -12.09 -2.66
N ILE A 218 17.13 -10.97 -2.38
CA ILE A 218 15.73 -11.02 -1.95
C ILE A 218 14.90 -11.88 -2.91
N PRO A 219 14.15 -12.87 -2.41
CA PRO A 219 13.48 -13.85 -3.28
C PRO A 219 12.42 -13.25 -4.18
N HIS A 220 11.64 -12.28 -3.67
CA HIS A 220 10.54 -11.68 -4.43
C HIS A 220 10.34 -10.20 -4.11
N VAL A 221 10.07 -9.39 -5.14
CA VAL A 221 9.81 -7.96 -5.05
C VAL A 221 8.49 -7.63 -5.73
N ARG A 222 7.66 -6.84 -5.09
CA ARG A 222 6.43 -6.30 -5.64
C ARG A 222 6.48 -4.78 -5.66
N ILE A 223 6.03 -4.19 -6.77
CA ILE A 223 5.83 -2.75 -6.89
C ILE A 223 4.40 -2.42 -6.48
N SER A 224 4.18 -1.37 -5.70
CA SER A 224 2.83 -0.92 -5.34
C SER A 224 2.21 -0.05 -6.44
N SER A 225 1.92 1.21 -6.20
CA SER A 225 1.20 2.09 -7.13
C SER A 225 2.16 2.89 -8.00
N VAL A 226 1.99 2.81 -9.33
CA VAL A 226 2.69 3.63 -10.33
C VAL A 226 1.65 4.37 -11.16
N GLU A 227 1.84 5.66 -11.39
CA GLU A 227 0.94 6.41 -12.25
C GLU A 227 1.07 5.95 -13.72
N PRO A 228 -0.01 5.95 -14.51
CA PRO A 228 0.01 5.41 -15.88
C PRO A 228 1.06 6.08 -16.77
N MET A 229 1.29 7.38 -16.62
CA MET A 229 2.27 8.13 -17.40
C MET A 229 3.73 7.85 -17.00
N ASP A 230 3.96 7.24 -15.85
CA ASP A 230 5.30 6.92 -15.34
C ASP A 230 5.72 5.47 -15.71
N ILE A 231 4.86 4.72 -16.40
CA ILE A 231 5.21 3.39 -16.92
C ILE A 231 6.09 3.54 -18.16
N SER A 232 7.35 3.21 -18.01
CA SER A 232 8.33 3.21 -19.11
C SER A 232 8.52 1.80 -19.69
N GLU A 233 8.93 1.71 -20.97
CA GLU A 233 9.34 0.42 -21.56
C GLU A 233 10.54 -0.18 -20.80
N ARG A 234 11.43 0.66 -20.24
CA ARG A 234 12.59 0.21 -19.48
C ARG A 234 12.15 -0.51 -18.20
N LEU A 235 11.19 0.06 -17.45
CA LEU A 235 10.61 -0.59 -16.27
C LEU A 235 10.03 -1.96 -16.64
N LEU A 236 9.26 -2.04 -17.72
CA LEU A 236 8.64 -3.30 -18.16
C LEU A 236 9.70 -4.33 -18.61
N LYS A 237 10.78 -3.89 -19.27
CA LYS A 237 11.92 -4.76 -19.64
C LYS A 237 12.66 -5.29 -18.42
N VAL A 238 12.88 -4.46 -17.39
CA VAL A 238 13.47 -4.92 -16.11
C VAL A 238 12.55 -5.96 -15.46
N MET A 239 11.25 -5.73 -15.39
CA MET A 239 10.31 -6.71 -14.85
C MET A 239 10.32 -8.02 -15.64
N ALA A 240 10.34 -7.95 -16.96
CA ALA A 240 10.41 -9.12 -17.85
C ALA A 240 11.73 -9.90 -17.74
N ARG A 241 12.84 -9.22 -17.41
CA ARG A 241 14.15 -9.84 -17.22
C ARG A 241 14.24 -10.70 -15.97
N TYR A 242 13.48 -10.36 -14.93
CA TYR A 242 13.50 -11.06 -13.64
C TYR A 242 12.13 -11.65 -13.25
N PRO A 243 11.49 -12.49 -14.11
CA PRO A 243 10.09 -12.93 -13.94
C PRO A 243 9.88 -13.79 -12.70
N GLN A 244 10.97 -14.41 -12.17
CA GLN A 244 10.91 -15.23 -10.96
C GLN A 244 11.11 -14.42 -9.67
N ARG A 245 11.58 -13.18 -9.78
CA ARG A 245 11.89 -12.34 -8.62
C ARG A 245 11.07 -11.06 -8.56
N ILE A 246 10.39 -10.68 -9.63
CA ILE A 246 9.51 -9.51 -9.66
C ILE A 246 8.08 -9.97 -9.92
N ALA A 247 7.17 -9.60 -9.04
CA ALA A 247 5.76 -9.95 -9.15
C ALA A 247 5.15 -9.40 -10.46
N PRO A 248 4.47 -10.22 -11.27
CA PRO A 248 3.81 -9.78 -12.51
C PRO A 248 2.50 -9.05 -12.19
N PHE A 249 2.59 -7.97 -11.46
CA PHE A 249 1.46 -7.18 -10.97
C PHE A 249 1.79 -5.69 -11.04
N LEU A 250 0.83 -4.89 -11.53
CA LEU A 250 0.91 -3.43 -11.52
C LEU A 250 -0.41 -2.84 -11.03
N HIS A 251 -0.32 -1.85 -10.14
CA HIS A 251 -1.44 -1.03 -9.74
C HIS A 251 -1.36 0.32 -10.43
N LEU A 252 -2.34 0.62 -11.30
CA LEU A 252 -2.40 1.80 -12.15
C LEU A 252 -3.66 2.61 -11.81
N PRO A 253 -3.58 3.68 -11.01
CA PRO A 253 -4.75 4.46 -10.61
C PRO A 253 -5.35 5.22 -11.80
N VAL A 254 -6.37 4.66 -12.47
CA VAL A 254 -7.01 5.31 -13.61
C VAL A 254 -7.94 6.46 -13.20
N GLN A 255 -8.54 6.37 -12.04
CA GLN A 255 -9.50 7.30 -11.42
C GLN A 255 -10.84 7.41 -12.15
N SER A 256 -10.86 7.57 -13.48
CA SER A 256 -12.03 7.58 -14.36
C SER A 256 -11.66 7.03 -15.74
N GLY A 257 -12.60 6.42 -16.43
CA GLY A 257 -12.44 5.99 -17.82
C GLY A 257 -12.98 6.99 -18.84
N CYS A 258 -13.41 8.16 -18.41
CA CYS A 258 -13.88 9.25 -19.27
C CYS A 258 -12.85 10.39 -19.29
N THR A 259 -12.39 10.76 -20.48
CA THR A 259 -11.39 11.83 -20.66
C THR A 259 -11.86 13.18 -20.13
N ALA A 260 -13.16 13.53 -20.27
CA ALA A 260 -13.69 14.78 -19.74
C ALA A 260 -13.65 14.81 -18.20
N THR A 261 -13.98 13.70 -17.55
CA THR A 261 -13.87 13.57 -16.08
C THR A 261 -12.41 13.62 -15.63
N LEU A 262 -11.50 12.91 -16.31
CA LEU A 262 -10.05 12.96 -16.02
C LEU A 262 -9.50 14.39 -16.09
N HIS A 263 -9.91 15.16 -17.10
CA HIS A 263 -9.53 16.57 -17.23
C HIS A 263 -10.02 17.40 -16.04
N ARG A 264 -11.29 17.24 -15.62
CA ARG A 264 -11.81 17.91 -14.41
C ARG A 264 -11.10 17.47 -13.14
N MET A 265 -10.65 16.21 -13.06
CA MET A 265 -9.83 15.68 -11.97
C MET A 265 -8.40 16.24 -11.96
N GLY A 266 -7.98 16.96 -13.01
CA GLY A 266 -6.61 17.45 -13.16
C GLY A 266 -5.61 16.35 -13.49
N ARG A 267 -6.06 15.29 -14.20
CA ARG A 267 -5.18 14.20 -14.66
C ARG A 267 -4.50 14.61 -15.97
N PRO A 268 -3.19 14.36 -16.13
CA PRO A 268 -2.43 14.78 -17.31
C PRO A 268 -2.54 13.81 -18.50
N TYR A 269 -3.48 12.86 -18.47
CA TYR A 269 -3.68 11.87 -19.54
C TYR A 269 -5.16 11.68 -19.86
N SER A 270 -5.43 11.18 -21.05
CA SER A 270 -6.78 10.78 -21.52
C SER A 270 -7.04 9.30 -21.27
N ALA A 271 -8.30 8.88 -21.42
CA ALA A 271 -8.69 7.47 -21.38
C ALA A 271 -7.97 6.64 -22.45
N GLU A 272 -7.78 7.18 -23.65
CA GLU A 272 -7.07 6.53 -24.75
C GLU A 272 -5.57 6.36 -24.42
N ALA A 273 -4.91 7.38 -23.86
CA ALA A 273 -3.53 7.30 -23.44
C ALA A 273 -3.34 6.23 -22.33
N PHE A 274 -4.30 6.10 -21.42
CA PHE A 274 -4.30 5.02 -20.44
C PHE A 274 -4.39 3.64 -21.11
N GLU A 275 -5.27 3.46 -22.10
CA GLU A 275 -5.37 2.19 -22.85
C GLU A 275 -4.09 1.90 -23.65
N ASP A 276 -3.41 2.92 -24.17
CA ASP A 276 -2.09 2.77 -24.83
C ASP A 276 -1.05 2.22 -23.86
N THR A 277 -0.99 2.78 -22.63
CA THR A 277 -0.12 2.26 -21.56
C THR A 277 -0.45 0.79 -21.24
N VAL A 278 -1.72 0.44 -21.14
CA VAL A 278 -2.14 -0.97 -20.91
C VAL A 278 -1.70 -1.87 -22.07
N ARG A 279 -1.81 -1.42 -23.33
CA ARG A 279 -1.33 -2.19 -24.48
C ARG A 279 0.19 -2.42 -24.42
N MET A 280 0.96 -1.38 -24.07
CA MET A 280 2.40 -1.48 -23.88
C MET A 280 2.76 -2.48 -22.78
N ILE A 281 2.07 -2.43 -21.62
CA ILE A 281 2.29 -3.40 -20.52
C ILE A 281 2.02 -4.82 -21.01
N ARG A 282 0.92 -5.08 -21.66
CA ARG A 282 0.56 -6.44 -22.11
C ARG A 282 1.47 -6.97 -23.21
N ALA A 283 2.04 -6.09 -24.04
CA ALA A 283 3.04 -6.48 -25.04
C ALA A 283 4.36 -6.93 -24.41
N ASN A 284 4.77 -6.31 -23.30
CA ASN A 284 6.02 -6.64 -22.59
C ASN A 284 5.84 -7.71 -21.50
N LEU A 285 4.67 -7.71 -20.83
CA LEU A 285 4.32 -8.57 -19.69
C LEU A 285 2.94 -9.19 -19.89
N PRO A 286 2.78 -10.19 -20.80
CA PRO A 286 1.47 -10.74 -21.16
C PRO A 286 0.73 -11.37 -19.97
N GLN A 287 1.46 -11.85 -18.96
CA GLN A 287 0.89 -12.45 -17.75
C GLN A 287 0.61 -11.44 -16.63
N ALA A 288 0.93 -10.15 -16.83
CA ALA A 288 0.74 -9.14 -15.80
C ALA A 288 -0.73 -9.00 -15.39
N SER A 289 -0.95 -8.98 -14.10
CA SER A 289 -2.22 -8.64 -13.47
C SER A 289 -2.27 -7.13 -13.24
N LEU A 290 -3.40 -6.52 -13.61
CA LEU A 290 -3.59 -5.07 -13.49
C LEU A 290 -4.67 -4.78 -12.46
N SER A 291 -4.40 -3.85 -11.55
CA SER A 291 -5.40 -3.30 -10.64
C SER A 291 -5.48 -1.78 -10.78
N CYS A 292 -6.59 -1.20 -10.37
CA CYS A 292 -6.76 0.25 -10.43
C CYS A 292 -7.62 0.79 -9.28
N ASP A 293 -7.59 2.12 -9.15
CA ASP A 293 -8.55 2.90 -8.37
C ASP A 293 -9.53 3.60 -9.33
N VAL A 294 -10.81 3.63 -8.97
CA VAL A 294 -11.86 4.37 -9.69
C VAL A 294 -12.66 5.18 -8.69
N ILE A 295 -12.84 6.47 -8.98
CA ILE A 295 -13.70 7.38 -8.23
C ILE A 295 -14.99 7.55 -9.01
N VAL A 296 -16.13 7.24 -8.38
CA VAL A 296 -17.46 7.46 -8.94
C VAL A 296 -18.16 8.64 -8.29
N GLY A 297 -18.94 9.37 -9.05
CA GLY A 297 -19.68 10.54 -8.58
C GLY A 297 -18.79 11.76 -8.37
N PHE A 298 -17.76 11.92 -9.18
CA PHE A 298 -16.96 13.14 -9.21
C PHE A 298 -17.83 14.34 -9.65
N PRO A 299 -17.62 15.58 -9.15
CA PRO A 299 -18.42 16.74 -9.57
C PRO A 299 -18.54 16.88 -11.09
N GLY A 300 -19.77 17.02 -11.55
CA GLY A 300 -20.11 17.10 -12.97
C GLY A 300 -20.03 15.78 -13.75
N GLU A 301 -19.80 14.63 -13.10
CA GLU A 301 -19.85 13.33 -13.78
C GLU A 301 -21.28 13.00 -14.21
N THR A 302 -21.52 12.89 -15.53
CA THR A 302 -22.82 12.47 -16.08
C THR A 302 -23.00 10.95 -16.08
N ASP A 303 -24.19 10.47 -16.46
CA ASP A 303 -24.41 9.02 -16.59
C ASP A 303 -23.61 8.44 -17.76
N GLU A 304 -23.50 9.17 -18.87
CA GLU A 304 -22.70 8.79 -20.04
C GLU A 304 -21.21 8.68 -19.67
N GLU A 305 -20.67 9.63 -18.93
CA GLU A 305 -19.27 9.61 -18.47
C GLU A 305 -18.99 8.46 -17.50
N PHE A 306 -19.97 8.10 -16.66
CA PHE A 306 -19.87 6.91 -15.83
C PHE A 306 -19.90 5.62 -16.66
N GLU A 307 -20.76 5.53 -17.71
CA GLU A 307 -20.78 4.39 -18.63
C GLU A 307 -19.47 4.24 -19.40
N GLU A 308 -18.83 5.34 -19.83
CA GLU A 308 -17.49 5.32 -20.41
C GLU A 308 -16.46 4.71 -19.46
N SER A 309 -16.51 5.10 -18.18
CA SER A 309 -15.61 4.57 -17.15
C SER A 309 -15.83 3.07 -16.92
N LEU A 310 -17.07 2.63 -16.88
CA LEU A 310 -17.42 1.22 -16.75
C LEU A 310 -16.98 0.41 -17.99
N ALA A 311 -17.18 0.97 -19.20
CA ALA A 311 -16.77 0.34 -20.45
C ALA A 311 -15.23 0.22 -20.54
N LEU A 312 -14.48 1.25 -20.16
CA LEU A 312 -13.02 1.18 -20.11
C LEU A 312 -12.54 0.06 -19.16
N CYS A 313 -13.11 0.00 -17.95
CA CYS A 313 -12.75 -1.05 -16.98
C CYS A 313 -12.97 -2.46 -17.57
N ARG A 314 -14.06 -2.66 -18.31
CA ARG A 314 -14.36 -3.93 -18.98
C ARG A 314 -13.39 -4.24 -20.13
N ARG A 315 -13.02 -3.24 -20.95
CA ARG A 315 -12.05 -3.43 -22.04
C ARG A 315 -10.65 -3.76 -21.50
N VAL A 316 -10.22 -3.09 -20.44
CA VAL A 316 -8.93 -3.35 -19.81
C VAL A 316 -8.92 -4.72 -19.12
N GLY A 317 -10.02 -5.14 -18.49
CA GLY A 317 -10.09 -6.42 -17.77
C GLY A 317 -9.19 -6.44 -16.55
N PHE A 318 -9.43 -5.53 -15.62
CA PHE A 318 -8.66 -5.46 -14.37
C PHE A 318 -8.90 -6.69 -13.48
N SER A 319 -7.85 -7.16 -12.84
CA SER A 319 -7.94 -8.20 -11.80
C SER A 319 -8.52 -7.69 -10.49
N ARG A 320 -8.43 -6.38 -10.25
CA ARG A 320 -8.98 -5.72 -9.06
C ARG A 320 -9.26 -4.26 -9.34
N ILE A 321 -10.42 -3.78 -8.92
CA ILE A 321 -10.79 -2.36 -8.97
C ILE A 321 -11.16 -1.92 -7.56
N HIS A 322 -10.46 -0.94 -7.03
CA HIS A 322 -10.84 -0.27 -5.80
C HIS A 322 -11.79 0.88 -6.14
N VAL A 323 -13.05 0.72 -5.75
CA VAL A 323 -14.11 1.68 -6.07
C VAL A 323 -14.31 2.63 -4.91
N PHE A 324 -14.05 3.91 -5.14
CA PHE A 324 -14.27 5.00 -4.21
C PHE A 324 -15.45 5.86 -4.65
N ARG A 325 -16.31 6.21 -3.72
CA ARG A 325 -17.23 7.33 -3.94
C ARG A 325 -16.45 8.62 -3.74
N TYR A 326 -16.66 9.60 -4.60
CA TYR A 326 -16.06 10.91 -4.39
C TYR A 326 -16.34 11.40 -2.96
N SER A 327 -15.30 11.88 -2.30
CA SER A 327 -15.39 12.38 -0.93
C SER A 327 -14.95 13.85 -0.92
N LYS A 328 -15.89 14.75 -0.68
CA LYS A 328 -15.62 16.18 -0.57
C LYS A 328 -14.58 16.44 0.52
N ARG A 329 -13.45 17.03 0.14
CA ARG A 329 -12.34 17.33 1.06
C ARG A 329 -12.14 18.84 1.13
N PRO A 330 -12.32 19.49 2.31
CA PRO A 330 -12.06 20.91 2.46
C PRO A 330 -10.65 21.28 1.99
N GLY A 331 -10.54 22.37 1.25
CA GLY A 331 -9.26 22.84 0.71
C GLY A 331 -8.78 22.13 -0.55
N THR A 332 -9.59 21.27 -1.17
CA THR A 332 -9.36 20.74 -2.53
C THR A 332 -10.24 21.49 -3.54
N LEU A 333 -9.77 21.64 -4.78
CA LEU A 333 -10.52 22.34 -5.82
C LEU A 333 -11.87 21.68 -6.11
N ALA A 334 -11.92 20.36 -6.12
CA ALA A 334 -13.16 19.60 -6.38
C ALA A 334 -14.23 19.81 -5.31
N ALA A 335 -13.83 20.21 -4.08
CA ALA A 335 -14.80 20.51 -3.03
C ALA A 335 -15.69 21.71 -3.35
N ASP A 336 -15.17 22.64 -4.14
CA ASP A 336 -15.85 23.90 -4.49
C ASP A 336 -16.39 23.90 -5.93
N MET A 337 -16.23 22.80 -6.66
CA MET A 337 -16.81 22.64 -8.00
C MET A 337 -18.34 22.61 -7.92
N PRO A 338 -19.03 23.17 -8.93
CA PRO A 338 -20.47 23.00 -9.09
C PRO A 338 -20.84 21.55 -9.43
N ASP A 339 -22.11 21.30 -9.58
CA ASP A 339 -22.67 20.01 -10.03
C ASP A 339 -22.19 18.80 -9.22
N GLN A 340 -22.19 18.96 -7.89
CA GLN A 340 -21.92 17.85 -6.96
C GLN A 340 -22.93 16.73 -7.16
N VAL A 341 -22.46 15.51 -7.39
CA VAL A 341 -23.32 14.35 -7.64
C VAL A 341 -24.05 13.95 -6.35
N PRO A 342 -25.36 13.71 -6.38
CA PRO A 342 -26.14 13.29 -5.22
C PRO A 342 -25.63 11.98 -4.61
N PRO A 343 -25.68 11.82 -3.27
CA PRO A 343 -25.19 10.61 -2.58
C PRO A 343 -25.84 9.30 -3.06
N GLU A 344 -27.12 9.33 -3.40
CA GLU A 344 -27.87 8.18 -3.94
C GLU A 344 -27.35 7.75 -5.33
N VAL A 345 -27.03 8.71 -6.21
CA VAL A 345 -26.43 8.45 -7.52
C VAL A 345 -25.02 7.88 -7.36
N MET A 346 -24.21 8.46 -6.47
CA MET A 346 -22.89 7.92 -6.13
C MET A 346 -22.98 6.49 -5.59
N ALA A 347 -23.97 6.21 -4.74
CA ALA A 347 -24.18 4.87 -4.17
C ALA A 347 -24.53 3.85 -5.28
N GLU A 348 -25.42 4.22 -6.19
CA GLU A 348 -25.81 3.36 -7.33
C GLU A 348 -24.64 3.11 -8.29
N ARG A 349 -23.90 4.16 -8.68
CA ARG A 349 -22.71 4.02 -9.52
C ARG A 349 -21.64 3.14 -8.85
N SER A 350 -21.42 3.33 -7.54
CA SER A 350 -20.49 2.50 -6.76
C SER A 350 -20.92 1.03 -6.74
N ARG A 351 -22.22 0.75 -6.58
CA ARG A 351 -22.76 -0.62 -6.62
C ARG A 351 -22.51 -1.28 -7.97
N ARG A 352 -22.80 -0.58 -9.07
CA ARG A 352 -22.60 -1.08 -10.44
C ARG A 352 -21.12 -1.32 -10.75
N MET A 353 -20.26 -0.37 -10.41
CA MET A 353 -18.81 -0.51 -10.63
C MET A 353 -18.23 -1.67 -9.79
N ARG A 354 -18.67 -1.87 -8.55
CA ARG A 354 -18.25 -3.00 -7.71
C ARG A 354 -18.70 -4.35 -8.25
N ALA A 355 -19.92 -4.42 -8.82
CA ALA A 355 -20.41 -5.64 -9.48
C ALA A 355 -19.52 -5.99 -10.68
N ALA A 356 -19.23 -5.02 -11.55
CA ALA A 356 -18.31 -5.22 -12.67
C ALA A 356 -16.89 -5.58 -12.20
N ALA A 357 -16.39 -4.96 -11.14
CA ALA A 357 -15.09 -5.27 -10.55
C ALA A 357 -14.99 -6.73 -10.10
N GLN A 358 -16.05 -7.26 -9.50
CA GLN A 358 -16.10 -8.67 -9.09
C GLN A 358 -16.15 -9.61 -10.29
N GLU A 359 -16.97 -9.31 -11.29
CA GLU A 359 -17.03 -10.09 -12.54
C GLU A 359 -15.66 -10.17 -13.21
N LEU A 360 -14.96 -9.04 -13.31
CA LEU A 360 -13.65 -8.95 -13.94
C LEU A 360 -12.58 -9.68 -13.13
N ALA A 361 -12.59 -9.58 -11.80
CA ALA A 361 -11.67 -10.28 -10.92
C ALA A 361 -11.81 -11.81 -11.07
N ILE A 362 -13.05 -12.32 -11.11
CA ILE A 362 -13.32 -13.75 -11.34
C ILE A 362 -12.85 -14.16 -12.73
N ALA A 363 -13.09 -13.36 -13.75
CA ALA A 363 -12.66 -13.65 -15.13
C ALA A 363 -11.12 -13.69 -15.23
N ASP A 364 -10.41 -12.75 -14.59
CA ASP A 364 -8.95 -12.77 -14.56
C ASP A 364 -8.41 -14.00 -13.80
N ALA A 365 -8.99 -14.34 -12.65
CA ALA A 365 -8.61 -15.51 -11.89
C ALA A 365 -8.82 -16.82 -12.69
N ARG A 366 -9.97 -16.96 -13.36
CA ARG A 366 -10.28 -18.13 -14.20
C ARG A 366 -9.33 -18.29 -15.40
N ARG A 367 -8.86 -17.19 -15.97
CA ARG A 367 -7.87 -17.21 -17.07
C ARG A 367 -6.53 -17.80 -16.64
N ARG A 368 -6.24 -17.81 -15.33
CA ARG A 368 -4.98 -18.32 -14.74
C ARG A 368 -5.01 -19.81 -14.44
N VAL A 369 -6.17 -20.47 -14.51
CA VAL A 369 -6.27 -21.90 -14.27
C VAL A 369 -5.39 -22.66 -15.28
N GLY A 370 -4.55 -23.57 -14.77
CA GLY A 370 -3.56 -24.31 -15.55
C GLY A 370 -2.21 -23.61 -15.71
N THR A 371 -2.02 -22.41 -15.12
CA THR A 371 -0.70 -21.76 -15.06
C THR A 371 -0.01 -22.01 -13.73
N VAL A 372 1.31 -21.79 -13.70
CA VAL A 372 2.12 -21.79 -12.48
C VAL A 372 2.47 -20.36 -12.12
N GLU A 373 2.27 -20.01 -10.85
CA GLU A 373 2.65 -18.71 -10.31
C GLU A 373 3.51 -18.86 -9.05
N ARG A 374 4.40 -17.92 -8.84
CA ARG A 374 5.08 -17.73 -7.57
C ARG A 374 4.10 -17.14 -6.55
N ALA A 375 4.12 -17.65 -5.33
CA ALA A 375 3.19 -17.25 -4.27
C ALA A 375 3.87 -17.17 -2.91
N VAL A 376 3.40 -16.27 -2.07
CA VAL A 376 3.76 -16.22 -0.65
C VAL A 376 2.69 -16.96 0.15
N LEU A 377 3.07 -18.03 0.84
CA LEU A 377 2.26 -18.65 1.90
C LEU A 377 2.34 -17.73 3.13
N GLU A 378 1.22 -17.14 3.53
CA GLU A 378 1.19 -16.14 4.61
C GLU A 378 0.99 -16.78 5.98
N TYR A 379 -0.06 -17.56 6.14
CA TYR A 379 -0.40 -18.34 7.34
C TYR A 379 -1.42 -19.41 6.99
N GLY A 380 -1.39 -20.57 7.68
CA GLY A 380 -2.25 -21.68 7.38
C GLY A 380 -2.10 -22.14 5.92
N ASP A 381 -3.18 -22.07 5.16
CA ASP A 381 -3.25 -22.39 3.73
C ASP A 381 -3.41 -21.14 2.84
N ASN A 382 -3.33 -19.94 3.41
CA ASN A 382 -3.53 -18.69 2.68
C ASN A 382 -2.32 -18.30 1.85
N LEU A 383 -2.55 -18.10 0.57
CA LEU A 383 -1.55 -17.63 -0.39
C LEU A 383 -1.88 -16.23 -0.91
N THR A 384 -0.83 -15.46 -1.14
CA THR A 384 -0.87 -14.31 -2.06
C THR A 384 -0.04 -14.64 -3.30
N LEU A 385 -0.70 -14.73 -4.46
CA LEU A 385 -0.05 -15.04 -5.73
C LEU A 385 0.77 -13.86 -6.26
N GLY A 386 1.71 -14.14 -7.17
CA GLY A 386 2.44 -13.10 -7.92
C GLY A 386 1.50 -12.11 -8.59
N SER A 387 0.41 -12.59 -9.17
CA SER A 387 -0.69 -11.79 -9.74
C SER A 387 -1.52 -11.00 -8.73
N PHE A 388 -1.23 -11.12 -7.44
CA PHE A 388 -1.94 -10.49 -6.34
C PHE A 388 -3.36 -11.02 -6.08
N HIS A 389 -3.72 -12.20 -6.63
CA HIS A 389 -4.91 -12.92 -6.21
C HIS A 389 -4.65 -13.62 -4.87
N HIS A 390 -5.71 -13.72 -4.06
CA HIS A 390 -5.70 -14.59 -2.88
C HIS A 390 -6.06 -16.00 -3.31
N ALA A 391 -5.34 -16.97 -2.75
CA ALA A 391 -5.57 -18.39 -3.04
C ALA A 391 -5.52 -19.24 -1.77
N ARG A 392 -6.01 -20.47 -1.87
CA ARG A 392 -5.86 -21.52 -0.89
C ARG A 392 -4.95 -22.61 -1.44
N LEU A 393 -4.01 -23.05 -0.62
CA LEU A 393 -3.14 -24.16 -0.93
C LEU A 393 -3.80 -25.47 -0.49
N ASP A 394 -3.91 -26.45 -1.39
CA ASP A 394 -4.56 -27.73 -1.10
C ASP A 394 -3.86 -28.53 0.00
N ASP A 395 -2.51 -28.46 0.05
CA ASP A 395 -1.70 -29.17 1.02
C ASP A 395 -0.53 -28.31 1.50
N THR A 396 -0.44 -28.11 2.81
CA THR A 396 0.63 -27.36 3.48
C THR A 396 1.66 -28.24 4.17
N CYS A 397 1.58 -29.58 3.99
CA CYS A 397 2.46 -30.53 4.67
C CYS A 397 3.94 -30.23 4.39
N GLY A 398 4.72 -30.12 5.48
CA GLY A 398 6.15 -29.80 5.40
C GLY A 398 6.51 -28.36 5.04
N LEU A 399 5.53 -27.44 5.03
CA LEU A 399 5.75 -26.01 4.83
C LEU A 399 5.67 -25.26 6.15
N THR A 400 6.57 -24.29 6.33
CA THR A 400 6.51 -23.32 7.43
C THR A 400 6.25 -21.93 6.83
N ALA A 401 5.14 -21.32 7.22
CA ALA A 401 4.82 -19.94 6.82
C ALA A 401 5.54 -18.92 7.73
N PRO A 402 5.95 -17.76 7.20
CA PRO A 402 5.82 -17.36 5.80
C PRO A 402 6.90 -17.98 4.90
N CYS A 403 6.56 -18.39 3.68
CA CYS A 403 7.52 -18.85 2.70
C CYS A 403 7.07 -18.56 1.26
N LEU A 404 8.04 -18.55 0.35
CA LEU A 404 7.81 -18.39 -1.09
C LEU A 404 7.84 -19.77 -1.76
N LEU A 405 6.87 -20.03 -2.64
CA LEU A 405 6.77 -21.30 -3.38
C LEU A 405 6.14 -21.10 -4.75
N ASP A 406 6.37 -22.04 -5.65
CA ASP A 406 5.67 -22.10 -6.92
C ASP A 406 4.41 -22.95 -6.78
N VAL A 407 3.28 -22.48 -7.33
CA VAL A 407 1.99 -23.16 -7.23
C VAL A 407 1.29 -23.24 -8.58
N ALA A 408 0.74 -24.41 -8.90
CA ALA A 408 -0.15 -24.60 -10.03
C ALA A 408 -1.56 -24.14 -9.63
N ILE A 409 -2.17 -23.29 -10.43
CA ILE A 409 -3.55 -22.83 -10.24
C ILE A 409 -4.49 -23.91 -10.80
N ILE A 410 -5.27 -24.55 -9.93
CA ILE A 410 -6.09 -25.72 -10.28
C ILE A 410 -7.58 -25.42 -10.39
N GLY A 411 -8.04 -24.28 -9.87
CA GLY A 411 -9.45 -23.91 -9.95
C GLY A 411 -9.73 -22.54 -9.35
N VAL A 412 -10.95 -22.08 -9.58
CA VAL A 412 -11.52 -20.86 -9.02
C VAL A 412 -12.95 -21.13 -8.64
N ASP A 413 -13.34 -20.87 -7.41
CA ASP A 413 -14.73 -21.02 -6.98
C ASP A 413 -15.65 -19.86 -7.43
N ASP A 414 -16.95 -19.96 -7.13
CA ASP A 414 -17.92 -18.94 -7.54
C ASP A 414 -17.72 -17.58 -6.84
N SER A 415 -17.00 -17.53 -5.72
CA SER A 415 -16.64 -16.27 -5.05
C SER A 415 -15.42 -15.59 -5.68
N GLY A 416 -14.69 -16.31 -6.54
CA GLY A 416 -13.44 -15.86 -7.15
C GLY A 416 -12.19 -16.23 -6.36
N LEU A 417 -12.33 -17.06 -5.31
CA LEU A 417 -11.19 -17.58 -4.57
C LEU A 417 -10.45 -18.61 -5.42
N VAL A 418 -9.15 -18.45 -5.54
CA VAL A 418 -8.28 -19.36 -6.30
C VAL A 418 -7.89 -20.56 -5.45
N HIS A 419 -7.90 -21.73 -6.05
CA HIS A 419 -7.37 -22.97 -5.49
C HIS A 419 -6.06 -23.32 -6.18
N ALA A 420 -5.04 -23.61 -5.39
CA ALA A 420 -3.69 -23.87 -5.87
C ALA A 420 -3.09 -25.11 -5.23
N ARG A 421 -2.22 -25.78 -5.98
CA ARG A 421 -1.44 -26.92 -5.54
C ARG A 421 0.04 -26.58 -5.63
N ARG A 422 0.82 -27.01 -4.64
CA ARG A 422 2.28 -26.86 -4.68
C ARG A 422 2.84 -27.51 -5.94
N GLU A 423 3.65 -26.76 -6.69
CA GLU A 423 4.44 -27.30 -7.79
C GLU A 423 5.71 -27.91 -7.21
N VAL A 424 5.88 -29.22 -7.39
CA VAL A 424 7.10 -29.92 -7.01
C VAL A 424 7.94 -30.04 -8.27
N HIS A 425 8.97 -29.24 -8.39
CA HIS A 425 9.97 -29.45 -9.42
C HIS A 425 10.62 -30.82 -9.10
N GLY A 426 10.25 -31.83 -9.86
CA GLY A 426 10.93 -33.13 -9.79
C GLY A 426 12.41 -32.88 -10.01
N SER A 427 13.26 -33.25 -9.04
CA SER A 427 14.67 -33.45 -9.33
C SER A 427 14.73 -34.44 -10.48
N LEU A 428 15.13 -33.97 -11.66
CA LEU A 428 15.66 -34.85 -12.67
C LEU A 428 16.95 -35.40 -12.06
N GLU A 429 16.81 -36.50 -11.30
CA GLU A 429 17.91 -37.42 -11.11
C GLU A 429 18.06 -38.18 -12.44
N ASP A 430 19.06 -37.84 -13.20
CA ASP A 430 19.76 -38.67 -14.17
C ASP A 430 21.27 -38.48 -14.02
#